data_de59e0b07a31c55b3ca9652925e1aed6
#
_entry.id   de59e0b07a31c55b3ca9652925e1aed6
#
_cell.length_a   1.000
_cell.length_b   1.000
_cell.length_c   1.000
_cell.angle_alpha   90.00
_cell.angle_beta   90.00
_cell.angle_gamma   90.00
#
_symmetry.space_group_name_H-M   'P 1'
#
loop_
_entity.id
_entity.type
_entity.pdbx_description
1 polymer ?
#
loop_
_entity_poly.entity_id
_entity_poly.type
_entity_poly.pdbx_seq_one_letter_code
_entity_poly.pdbx_strand_id
1 'polypeptide(L)'
;MSRVAIVIDSASDMPPEVAAKQGIIIVPLEVSFGEDRYRALLELTTDQFWERFLALPPDAPIPTTAAASPGEFKAAFEGAFDRGADSIVCITISADLSGTHKSAVIGAGMLEEREIHVIDSRSASMGFGMLAQVAAELAAEGVSAQEIARVVEERKADVDLYVTLDTLEYLKRGGRISGASAAVGNLLSIKPIITVVDGLVKKVDQVRSRSKARERTLELLVQRPLERATILHTTQADVEAFRDEFQQRSGLDESRIQTMTVGPSVGPHLGPGCVGATVLYKH
;
A
#
# COMPACT_ATOMS: atom_id res chain seq x y z
N MET A 1 -8.11 -27.89 12.27
CA MET A 1 -8.24 -26.42 12.12
C MET A 1 -8.08 -26.11 10.65
N SER A 2 -8.97 -25.32 10.07
CA SER A 2 -8.87 -24.89 8.67
C SER A 2 -7.62 -24.00 8.52
N ARG A 3 -6.83 -24.24 7.47
CA ARG A 3 -5.63 -23.47 7.17
C ARG A 3 -5.97 -22.41 6.14
N VAL A 4 -6.04 -21.14 6.58
CA VAL A 4 -6.34 -20.00 5.71
C VAL A 4 -5.05 -19.41 5.18
N ALA A 5 -4.92 -19.26 3.85
CA ALA A 5 -3.84 -18.51 3.24
C ALA A 5 -4.24 -17.04 3.02
N ILE A 6 -3.31 -16.13 3.30
CA ILE A 6 -3.49 -14.69 3.05
C ILE A 6 -2.72 -14.31 1.81
N VAL A 7 -3.41 -13.67 0.86
CA VAL A 7 -2.86 -13.20 -0.42
C VAL A 7 -3.07 -11.69 -0.54
N ILE A 8 -2.04 -11.00 -0.99
CA ILE A 8 -2.08 -9.55 -1.27
C ILE A 8 -1.40 -9.27 -2.61
N ASP A 9 -1.54 -8.07 -3.14
CA ASP A 9 -0.73 -7.62 -4.25
C ASP A 9 0.46 -6.73 -3.80
N SER A 10 1.43 -6.53 -4.70
CA SER A 10 2.66 -5.80 -4.40
C SER A 10 2.49 -4.29 -4.19
N ALA A 11 1.29 -3.73 -4.45
CA ALA A 11 1.00 -2.34 -4.11
C ALA A 11 0.76 -2.13 -2.60
N SER A 12 0.85 -3.19 -1.79
CA SER A 12 0.94 -3.11 -0.33
C SER A 12 2.21 -2.47 0.17
N ASP A 13 3.26 -2.42 -0.66
CA ASP A 13 4.62 -2.05 -0.29
C ASP A 13 5.23 -2.91 0.83
N MET A 14 4.58 -4.03 1.17
CA MET A 14 5.10 -4.96 2.17
C MET A 14 6.37 -5.64 1.64
N PRO A 15 7.51 -5.55 2.35
CA PRO A 15 8.71 -6.24 1.95
C PRO A 15 8.52 -7.76 1.89
N PRO A 16 9.06 -8.45 0.86
CA PRO A 16 8.89 -9.90 0.70
C PRO A 16 9.31 -10.72 1.92
N GLU A 17 10.36 -10.28 2.63
CA GLU A 17 10.83 -10.94 3.85
C GLU A 17 9.87 -10.76 5.04
N VAL A 18 9.13 -9.65 5.10
CA VAL A 18 8.08 -9.43 6.11
C VAL A 18 6.87 -10.30 5.80
N ALA A 19 6.44 -10.30 4.54
CA ALA A 19 5.34 -11.15 4.07
C ALA A 19 5.63 -12.65 4.32
N ALA A 20 6.83 -13.11 3.96
CA ALA A 20 7.25 -14.50 4.15
C ALA A 20 7.23 -14.93 5.63
N LYS A 21 7.70 -14.07 6.55
CA LYS A 21 7.66 -14.33 7.99
C LYS A 21 6.24 -14.49 8.54
N GLN A 22 5.28 -13.81 7.92
CA GLN A 22 3.86 -13.83 8.32
C GLN A 22 3.03 -14.83 7.49
N GLY A 23 3.64 -15.58 6.57
CA GLY A 23 2.94 -16.51 5.69
C GLY A 23 2.03 -15.84 4.66
N ILE A 24 2.27 -14.57 4.36
CA ILE A 24 1.50 -13.79 3.39
C ILE A 24 2.10 -13.98 1.99
N ILE A 25 1.26 -14.22 1.00
CA ILE A 25 1.65 -14.41 -0.40
C ILE A 25 1.45 -13.09 -1.15
N ILE A 26 2.49 -12.61 -1.85
CA ILE A 26 2.42 -11.39 -2.65
C ILE A 26 2.28 -11.76 -4.14
N VAL A 27 1.25 -11.22 -4.80
CA VAL A 27 1.08 -11.25 -6.26
C VAL A 27 1.70 -9.97 -6.83
N PRO A 28 2.75 -10.06 -7.66
CA PRO A 28 3.45 -8.89 -8.17
C PRO A 28 2.64 -8.16 -9.24
N LEU A 29 2.59 -6.83 -9.17
CA LEU A 29 2.20 -5.97 -10.28
C LEU A 29 3.37 -5.83 -11.26
N GLU A 30 3.08 -5.45 -12.51
CA GLU A 30 4.10 -5.11 -13.49
C GLU A 30 4.51 -3.64 -13.34
N VAL A 31 5.82 -3.37 -13.46
CA VAL A 31 6.40 -2.03 -13.52
C VAL A 31 7.28 -1.93 -14.76
N SER A 32 7.09 -0.87 -15.54
CA SER A 32 7.79 -0.69 -16.81
C SER A 32 8.60 0.60 -16.83
N PHE A 33 9.87 0.50 -17.26
CA PHE A 33 10.76 1.60 -17.63
C PHE A 33 10.92 1.61 -19.14
N GLY A 34 10.08 2.36 -19.86
CA GLY A 34 9.99 2.28 -21.30
C GLY A 34 9.52 0.90 -21.76
N GLU A 35 10.36 0.16 -22.49
CA GLU A 35 10.07 -1.19 -22.98
C GLU A 35 10.44 -2.29 -21.96
N ASP A 36 11.28 -1.98 -20.99
CA ASP A 36 11.69 -2.92 -19.94
C ASP A 36 10.59 -3.14 -18.92
N ARG A 37 10.19 -4.39 -18.71
CA ARG A 37 9.10 -4.78 -17.80
C ARG A 37 9.63 -5.67 -16.70
N TYR A 38 9.13 -5.45 -15.50
CA TYR A 38 9.55 -6.16 -14.30
C TYR A 38 8.34 -6.50 -13.42
N ARG A 39 8.36 -7.68 -12.82
CA ARG A 39 7.46 -8.01 -11.73
C ARG A 39 7.94 -7.36 -10.43
N ALA A 40 7.13 -6.45 -9.90
CA ALA A 40 7.46 -5.65 -8.73
C ALA A 40 7.77 -6.53 -7.50
N LEU A 41 8.82 -6.20 -6.77
CA LEU A 41 9.36 -6.90 -5.60
C LEU A 41 9.93 -8.30 -5.88
N LEU A 42 9.72 -8.86 -7.07
CA LEU A 42 10.24 -10.16 -7.45
C LEU A 42 11.46 -10.04 -8.40
N GLU A 43 11.35 -9.22 -9.44
CA GLU A 43 12.40 -8.98 -10.44
C GLU A 43 13.02 -7.59 -10.32
N LEU A 44 12.34 -6.68 -9.62
CA LEU A 44 12.79 -5.33 -9.33
C LEU A 44 12.55 -5.04 -7.86
N THR A 45 13.64 -5.00 -7.07
CA THR A 45 13.56 -4.63 -5.66
C THR A 45 13.23 -3.15 -5.49
N THR A 46 12.80 -2.75 -4.29
CA THR A 46 12.52 -1.35 -3.97
C THR A 46 13.75 -0.46 -4.18
N ASP A 47 14.94 -0.91 -3.75
CA ASP A 47 16.18 -0.15 -3.92
C ASP A 47 16.57 0.00 -5.38
N GLN A 48 16.50 -1.07 -6.17
CA GLN A 48 16.78 -1.03 -7.61
C GLN A 48 15.79 -0.13 -8.36
N PHE A 49 14.53 -0.11 -7.94
CA PHE A 49 13.53 0.79 -8.50
C PHE A 49 13.93 2.26 -8.27
N TRP A 50 14.24 2.63 -7.03
CA TRP A 50 14.58 4.02 -6.70
C TRP A 50 15.92 4.45 -7.30
N GLU A 51 16.91 3.56 -7.35
CA GLU A 51 18.18 3.83 -8.06
C GLU A 51 17.93 4.18 -9.54
N ARG A 52 17.16 3.36 -10.25
CA ARG A 52 16.80 3.60 -11.65
C ARG A 52 15.92 4.84 -11.82
N PHE A 53 14.93 5.02 -10.95
CA PHE A 53 14.01 6.15 -11.03
C PHE A 53 14.73 7.49 -10.87
N LEU A 54 15.65 7.58 -9.91
CA LEU A 54 16.43 8.80 -9.66
C LEU A 54 17.50 9.07 -10.72
N ALA A 55 17.94 8.05 -11.44
CA ALA A 55 18.87 8.18 -12.56
C ALA A 55 18.19 8.63 -13.86
N LEU A 56 16.83 8.71 -13.89
CA LEU A 56 16.14 9.16 -15.10
C LEU A 56 16.44 10.63 -15.41
N PRO A 57 16.66 10.99 -16.68
CA PRO A 57 16.70 12.40 -17.09
C PRO A 57 15.42 13.15 -16.71
N PRO A 58 15.47 14.46 -16.45
CA PRO A 58 14.30 15.26 -16.03
C PRO A 58 13.09 15.16 -16.97
N ASP A 59 13.34 15.01 -18.27
CA ASP A 59 12.31 14.92 -19.31
C ASP A 59 11.92 13.48 -19.66
N ALA A 60 12.51 12.48 -19.01
CA ALA A 60 12.19 11.09 -19.28
C ALA A 60 10.74 10.76 -18.91
N PRO A 61 10.12 9.82 -19.64
CA PRO A 61 8.86 9.23 -19.18
C PRO A 61 9.02 8.60 -17.79
N ILE A 62 8.07 8.88 -16.88
CA ILE A 62 8.05 8.17 -15.60
C ILE A 62 7.72 6.70 -15.82
N PRO A 63 8.20 5.80 -14.95
CA PRO A 63 7.79 4.39 -15.00
C PRO A 63 6.27 4.27 -14.90
N THR A 64 5.73 3.27 -15.57
CA THR A 64 4.30 2.94 -15.53
C THR A 64 4.06 1.64 -14.78
N THR A 65 2.83 1.45 -14.30
CA THR A 65 2.43 0.24 -13.60
C THR A 65 1.24 -0.41 -14.29
N ALA A 66 1.19 -1.73 -14.28
CA ALA A 66 0.02 -2.49 -14.73
C ALA A 66 -0.42 -3.46 -13.63
N ALA A 67 -1.74 -3.71 -13.57
CA ALA A 67 -2.32 -4.67 -12.65
C ALA A 67 -1.81 -6.09 -12.97
N ALA A 68 -1.67 -6.92 -11.93
CA ALA A 68 -1.49 -8.35 -12.13
C ALA A 68 -2.68 -8.94 -12.89
N SER A 69 -2.41 -9.89 -13.76
CA SER A 69 -3.44 -10.55 -14.58
C SER A 69 -4.30 -11.52 -13.75
N PRO A 70 -5.52 -11.85 -14.20
CA PRO A 70 -6.31 -12.92 -13.58
C PRO A 70 -5.59 -14.27 -13.49
N GLY A 71 -4.77 -14.58 -14.50
CA GLY A 71 -3.96 -15.80 -14.52
C GLY A 71 -2.90 -15.86 -13.44
N GLU A 72 -2.27 -14.72 -13.10
CA GLU A 72 -1.29 -14.63 -12.01
C GLU A 72 -1.96 -14.81 -10.65
N PHE A 73 -3.15 -14.23 -10.43
CA PHE A 73 -3.94 -14.49 -9.22
C PHE A 73 -4.36 -15.95 -9.13
N LYS A 74 -4.89 -16.54 -10.23
CA LYS A 74 -5.24 -17.96 -10.27
C LYS A 74 -4.05 -18.83 -9.87
N ALA A 75 -2.88 -18.61 -10.47
CA ALA A 75 -1.67 -19.37 -10.16
C ALA A 75 -1.23 -19.20 -8.69
N ALA A 76 -1.35 -18.00 -8.11
CA ALA A 76 -1.05 -17.75 -6.70
C ALA A 76 -2.02 -18.51 -5.78
N PHE A 77 -3.31 -18.54 -6.12
CA PHE A 77 -4.33 -19.27 -5.37
C PHE A 77 -4.12 -20.79 -5.47
N GLU A 78 -3.91 -21.33 -6.68
CA GLU A 78 -3.57 -22.75 -6.87
C GLU A 78 -2.34 -23.13 -6.05
N GLY A 79 -1.27 -22.31 -6.13
CA GLY A 79 -0.07 -22.55 -5.33
C GLY A 79 -0.30 -22.48 -3.81
N ALA A 80 -1.27 -21.70 -3.32
CA ALA A 80 -1.66 -21.71 -1.91
C ALA A 80 -2.37 -23.01 -1.52
N PHE A 81 -3.31 -23.51 -2.34
CA PHE A 81 -3.99 -24.78 -2.13
C PHE A 81 -3.03 -25.96 -2.21
N ASP A 82 -2.10 -25.96 -3.16
CA ASP A 82 -1.07 -27.01 -3.30
C ASP A 82 -0.15 -27.09 -2.07
N ARG A 83 0.05 -25.94 -1.38
CA ARG A 83 0.77 -25.90 -0.11
C ARG A 83 -0.09 -26.27 1.10
N GLY A 84 -1.33 -26.69 0.86
CA GLY A 84 -2.24 -27.23 1.88
C GLY A 84 -3.12 -26.19 2.55
N ALA A 85 -3.38 -25.05 1.93
CA ALA A 85 -4.47 -24.17 2.38
C ALA A 85 -5.82 -24.80 2.08
N ASP A 86 -6.79 -24.62 2.98
CA ASP A 86 -8.18 -25.06 2.79
C ASP A 86 -9.02 -23.92 2.17
N SER A 87 -8.65 -22.67 2.46
CA SER A 87 -9.34 -21.47 2.00
C SER A 87 -8.36 -20.28 1.88
N ILE A 88 -8.80 -19.22 1.21
CA ILE A 88 -7.97 -18.04 0.94
C ILE A 88 -8.75 -16.75 1.28
N VAL A 89 -8.04 -15.79 1.91
CA VAL A 89 -8.46 -14.39 1.96
C VAL A 89 -7.46 -13.56 1.16
N CYS A 90 -7.95 -12.94 0.08
CA CYS A 90 -7.16 -12.08 -0.80
C CYS A 90 -7.54 -10.62 -0.58
N ILE A 91 -6.59 -9.77 -0.19
CA ILE A 91 -6.82 -8.34 0.06
C ILE A 91 -6.03 -7.56 -0.99
N THR A 92 -6.70 -6.71 -1.76
CA THR A 92 -6.07 -5.98 -2.86
C THR A 92 -6.05 -4.48 -2.63
N ILE A 93 -5.18 -3.79 -3.36
CA ILE A 93 -5.28 -2.33 -3.51
C ILE A 93 -6.68 -1.93 -3.94
N SER A 94 -7.10 -0.69 -3.60
CA SER A 94 -8.39 -0.13 -3.99
C SER A 94 -8.73 -0.37 -5.45
N ALA A 95 -9.96 -0.86 -5.71
CA ALA A 95 -10.51 -1.06 -7.05
C ALA A 95 -10.62 0.26 -7.85
N ASP A 96 -10.74 1.40 -7.16
CA ASP A 96 -10.78 2.73 -7.78
C ASP A 96 -9.39 3.24 -8.20
N LEU A 97 -8.30 2.64 -7.70
CA LEU A 97 -6.92 2.99 -8.04
C LEU A 97 -6.30 2.05 -9.08
N SER A 98 -6.76 0.80 -9.13
CA SER A 98 -6.15 -0.23 -9.98
C SER A 98 -7.16 -1.31 -10.41
N GLY A 99 -6.96 -1.86 -11.61
CA GLY A 99 -7.68 -3.05 -12.07
C GLY A 99 -7.34 -4.34 -11.31
N THR A 100 -6.41 -4.30 -10.36
CA THR A 100 -5.90 -5.46 -9.62
C THR A 100 -7.01 -6.21 -8.88
N HIS A 101 -7.91 -5.49 -8.20
CA HIS A 101 -9.07 -6.11 -7.55
C HIS A 101 -9.93 -6.93 -8.52
N LYS A 102 -10.26 -6.34 -9.68
CA LYS A 102 -11.03 -7.03 -10.73
C LYS A 102 -10.31 -8.29 -11.23
N SER A 103 -9.00 -8.21 -11.42
CA SER A 103 -8.18 -9.37 -11.80
C SER A 103 -8.23 -10.48 -10.74
N ALA A 104 -8.13 -10.13 -9.46
CA ALA A 104 -8.21 -11.09 -8.35
C ALA A 104 -9.59 -11.78 -8.31
N VAL A 105 -10.67 -11.02 -8.48
CA VAL A 105 -12.05 -11.57 -8.54
C VAL A 105 -12.21 -12.54 -9.72
N ILE A 106 -11.71 -12.20 -10.89
CA ILE A 106 -11.75 -13.09 -12.06
C ILE A 106 -10.90 -14.34 -11.81
N GLY A 107 -9.69 -14.19 -11.26
CA GLY A 107 -8.81 -15.30 -10.91
C GLY A 107 -9.44 -16.27 -9.92
N ALA A 108 -10.13 -15.75 -8.90
CA ALA A 108 -10.89 -16.56 -7.94
C ALA A 108 -12.06 -17.29 -8.60
N GLY A 109 -12.81 -16.63 -9.49
CA GLY A 109 -13.91 -17.23 -10.24
C GLY A 109 -13.49 -18.36 -11.20
N MET A 110 -12.20 -18.48 -11.52
CA MET A 110 -11.66 -19.62 -12.27
C MET A 110 -11.48 -20.89 -11.40
N LEU A 111 -11.70 -20.79 -10.09
CA LEU A 111 -11.54 -21.86 -9.08
C LEU A 111 -12.84 -22.04 -8.29
N GLU A 112 -13.96 -22.21 -9.00
CA GLU A 112 -15.34 -22.15 -8.48
C GLU A 112 -15.63 -23.09 -7.28
N GLU A 113 -14.91 -24.21 -7.17
CA GLU A 113 -15.09 -25.17 -6.06
C GLU A 113 -14.24 -24.83 -4.81
N ARG A 114 -13.53 -23.71 -4.83
CA ARG A 114 -12.62 -23.29 -3.75
C ARG A 114 -13.17 -22.11 -2.99
N GLU A 115 -12.99 -22.12 -1.66
CA GLU A 115 -13.34 -20.98 -0.81
C GLU A 115 -12.27 -19.90 -0.92
N ILE A 116 -12.58 -18.81 -1.63
CA ILE A 116 -11.70 -17.64 -1.82
C ILE A 116 -12.51 -16.37 -1.58
N HIS A 117 -12.13 -15.59 -0.58
CA HIS A 117 -12.71 -14.27 -0.30
C HIS A 117 -11.78 -13.20 -0.86
N VAL A 118 -12.27 -12.41 -1.82
CA VAL A 118 -11.51 -11.29 -2.40
C VAL A 118 -12.07 -9.97 -1.89
N ILE A 119 -11.24 -9.19 -1.21
CA ILE A 119 -11.60 -7.97 -0.51
C ILE A 119 -10.96 -6.77 -1.21
N ASP A 120 -11.78 -5.79 -1.60
CA ASP A 120 -11.31 -4.45 -1.97
C ASP A 120 -10.96 -3.68 -0.68
N SER A 121 -9.69 -3.41 -0.48
CA SER A 121 -9.26 -2.69 0.73
C SER A 121 -9.72 -1.23 0.77
N ARG A 122 -10.06 -0.65 -0.37
CA ARG A 122 -10.29 0.79 -0.58
C ARG A 122 -9.13 1.66 -0.08
N SER A 123 -7.93 1.10 -0.02
CA SER A 123 -6.70 1.72 0.45
C SER A 123 -5.53 1.42 -0.50
N ALA A 124 -4.33 1.89 -0.17
CA ALA A 124 -3.10 1.66 -0.91
C ALA A 124 -1.93 1.49 0.05
N SER A 125 -0.79 0.98 -0.46
CA SER A 125 0.43 0.81 0.31
C SER A 125 0.18 0.00 1.60
N MET A 126 0.90 0.28 2.66
CA MET A 126 0.67 -0.38 3.96
C MET A 126 -0.72 -0.15 4.56
N GLY A 127 -1.58 0.69 3.94
CA GLY A 127 -2.98 0.79 4.32
C GLY A 127 -3.71 -0.55 4.25
N PHE A 128 -3.49 -1.33 3.19
CA PHE A 128 -4.01 -2.70 3.16
C PHE A 128 -2.97 -3.75 3.59
N GLY A 129 -1.69 -3.42 3.57
CA GLY A 129 -0.67 -4.26 4.16
C GLY A 129 -0.93 -4.54 5.66
N MET A 130 -1.37 -3.53 6.43
CA MET A 130 -1.75 -3.71 7.84
C MET A 130 -3.00 -4.59 8.00
N LEU A 131 -4.00 -4.46 7.12
CA LEU A 131 -5.16 -5.35 7.11
C LEU A 131 -4.76 -6.79 6.83
N ALA A 132 -3.79 -7.00 5.95
CA ALA A 132 -3.23 -8.33 5.69
C ALA A 132 -2.47 -8.90 6.89
N GLN A 133 -1.77 -8.06 7.66
CA GLN A 133 -1.13 -8.47 8.92
C GLN A 133 -2.19 -8.94 9.95
N VAL A 134 -3.28 -8.17 10.12
CA VAL A 134 -4.42 -8.58 10.97
C VAL A 134 -5.00 -9.91 10.50
N ALA A 135 -5.22 -10.05 9.19
CA ALA A 135 -5.74 -11.30 8.62
C ALA A 135 -4.80 -12.50 8.87
N ALA A 136 -3.48 -12.30 8.75
CA ALA A 136 -2.49 -13.34 8.99
C ALA A 136 -2.41 -13.74 10.49
N GLU A 137 -2.53 -12.78 11.40
CA GLU A 137 -2.61 -13.03 12.84
C GLU A 137 -3.84 -13.90 13.17
N LEU A 138 -5.02 -13.55 12.67
CA LEU A 138 -6.25 -14.34 12.85
C LEU A 138 -6.16 -15.73 12.21
N ALA A 139 -5.55 -15.85 11.03
CA ALA A 139 -5.32 -17.14 10.38
C ALA A 139 -4.41 -18.05 11.21
N ALA A 140 -3.37 -17.49 11.85
CA ALA A 140 -2.48 -18.22 12.75
C ALA A 140 -3.20 -18.69 14.03
N GLU A 141 -4.23 -17.95 14.48
CA GLU A 141 -5.11 -18.35 15.58
C GLU A 141 -6.16 -19.39 15.18
N GLY A 142 -6.23 -19.75 13.90
CA GLY A 142 -7.17 -20.76 13.37
C GLY A 142 -8.57 -20.25 13.11
N VAL A 143 -8.74 -18.94 12.96
CA VAL A 143 -10.01 -18.28 12.59
C VAL A 143 -10.37 -18.65 11.15
N SER A 144 -11.65 -18.86 10.84
CA SER A 144 -12.11 -19.21 9.49
C SER A 144 -11.95 -18.09 8.49
N ALA A 145 -11.81 -18.41 7.19
CA ALA A 145 -11.67 -17.40 6.13
C ALA A 145 -12.86 -16.44 6.07
N GLN A 146 -14.08 -16.93 6.27
CA GLN A 146 -15.29 -16.11 6.33
C GLN A 146 -15.21 -15.07 7.47
N GLU A 147 -14.77 -15.48 8.65
CA GLU A 147 -14.67 -14.57 9.80
C GLU A 147 -13.50 -13.58 9.64
N ILE A 148 -12.35 -14.05 9.11
CA ILE A 148 -11.23 -13.16 8.77
C ILE A 148 -11.69 -12.10 7.77
N ALA A 149 -12.41 -12.50 6.72
CA ALA A 149 -12.93 -11.57 5.72
C ALA A 149 -13.87 -10.53 6.35
N ARG A 150 -14.76 -10.96 7.25
CA ARG A 150 -15.66 -10.07 7.98
C ARG A 150 -14.89 -9.04 8.84
N VAL A 151 -13.90 -9.51 9.60
CA VAL A 151 -13.07 -8.63 10.44
C VAL A 151 -12.28 -7.64 9.58
N VAL A 152 -11.68 -8.09 8.47
CA VAL A 152 -10.95 -7.20 7.54
C VAL A 152 -11.89 -6.12 6.98
N GLU A 153 -13.12 -6.49 6.57
CA GLU A 153 -14.11 -5.54 6.08
C GLU A 153 -14.45 -4.46 7.13
N GLU A 154 -14.61 -4.83 8.38
CA GLU A 154 -14.87 -3.89 9.48
C GLU A 154 -13.67 -3.01 9.78
N ARG A 155 -12.46 -3.59 9.84
CA ARG A 155 -11.23 -2.89 10.17
C ARG A 155 -10.74 -1.91 9.09
N LYS A 156 -11.30 -1.95 7.87
CA LYS A 156 -11.01 -0.94 6.84
C LYS A 156 -11.29 0.50 7.33
N ALA A 157 -12.31 0.68 8.17
CA ALA A 157 -12.66 1.98 8.75
C ALA A 157 -11.67 2.48 9.83
N ASP A 158 -10.80 1.60 10.31
CA ASP A 158 -9.77 1.93 11.30
C ASP A 158 -8.40 2.20 10.69
N VAL A 159 -8.30 2.21 9.37
CA VAL A 159 -7.03 2.47 8.65
C VAL A 159 -7.05 3.86 8.06
N ASP A 160 -6.09 4.69 8.45
CA ASP A 160 -5.80 5.97 7.79
C ASP A 160 -4.38 5.98 7.21
N LEU A 161 -4.25 6.69 6.11
CA LEU A 161 -2.99 6.95 5.42
C LEU A 161 -2.87 8.45 5.18
N TYR A 162 -1.83 9.10 5.69
CA TYR A 162 -1.51 10.49 5.36
C TYR A 162 -0.04 10.61 4.97
N VAL A 163 0.20 11.17 3.79
CA VAL A 163 1.55 11.41 3.28
C VAL A 163 1.69 12.81 2.70
N THR A 164 2.82 13.44 3.01
CA THR A 164 3.26 14.68 2.39
C THR A 164 4.02 14.35 1.11
N LEU A 165 3.73 15.07 0.04
CA LEU A 165 4.42 14.95 -1.24
C LEU A 165 5.18 16.23 -1.56
N ASP A 166 6.22 16.12 -2.37
CA ASP A 166 6.91 17.28 -2.94
C ASP A 166 6.07 17.94 -4.05
N THR A 167 5.29 17.15 -4.79
CA THR A 167 4.45 17.61 -5.89
C THR A 167 3.32 16.61 -6.17
N LEU A 168 2.23 17.06 -6.79
CA LEU A 168 1.16 16.19 -7.31
C LEU A 168 1.42 15.71 -8.75
N GLU A 169 2.54 16.11 -9.35
CA GLU A 169 2.83 15.83 -10.76
C GLU A 169 2.85 14.34 -11.07
N TYR A 170 3.43 13.52 -10.20
CA TYR A 170 3.50 12.06 -10.38
C TYR A 170 2.12 11.41 -10.31
N LEU A 171 1.26 11.81 -9.39
CA LEU A 171 -0.14 11.37 -9.33
C LEU A 171 -0.92 11.78 -10.59
N LYS A 172 -0.66 12.99 -11.10
CA LYS A 172 -1.29 13.51 -12.32
C LYS A 172 -0.84 12.71 -13.55
N ARG A 173 0.48 12.55 -13.73
CA ARG A 173 1.05 11.78 -14.86
C ARG A 173 0.66 10.31 -14.79
N GLY A 174 0.55 9.73 -13.59
CA GLY A 174 0.08 8.37 -13.37
C GLY A 174 -1.45 8.20 -13.46
N GLY A 175 -2.23 9.28 -13.62
CA GLY A 175 -3.69 9.22 -13.72
C GLY A 175 -4.44 8.88 -12.42
N ARG A 176 -3.79 8.92 -11.25
CA ARG A 176 -4.38 8.61 -9.93
C ARG A 176 -4.69 9.87 -9.11
N ILE A 177 -4.80 11.00 -9.78
CA ILE A 177 -5.11 12.31 -9.17
C ILE A 177 -6.62 12.63 -9.10
N SER A 178 -7.51 11.76 -9.55
CA SER A 178 -8.93 12.07 -9.79
C SER A 178 -9.66 12.77 -8.62
N GLY A 179 -9.32 12.45 -7.37
CA GLY A 179 -9.87 13.12 -6.19
C GLY A 179 -9.13 14.40 -5.77
N ALA A 180 -7.98 14.70 -6.37
CA ALA A 180 -7.14 15.87 -6.04
C ALA A 180 -7.02 16.87 -7.21
N SER A 181 -7.73 16.66 -8.32
CA SER A 181 -7.60 17.42 -9.57
C SER A 181 -7.99 18.90 -9.48
N ALA A 182 -8.81 19.30 -8.52
CA ALA A 182 -9.22 20.70 -8.32
C ALA A 182 -8.07 21.64 -7.86
N ALA A 183 -6.87 21.11 -7.63
CA ALA A 183 -5.74 21.84 -7.05
C ALA A 183 -4.58 22.12 -8.00
N VAL A 184 -4.74 21.86 -9.30
CA VAL A 184 -3.68 22.04 -10.31
C VAL A 184 -3.63 23.49 -10.81
N GLY A 185 -3.21 24.40 -9.92
CA GLY A 185 -2.67 25.73 -10.29
C GLY A 185 -1.15 25.73 -10.10
N ASN A 186 -0.45 26.82 -10.43
CA ASN A 186 1.03 26.98 -10.30
C ASN A 186 1.54 26.57 -8.90
N LEU A 187 1.92 25.30 -8.71
CA LEU A 187 2.11 24.62 -7.41
C LEU A 187 3.58 24.37 -7.04
N LEU A 188 4.53 25.06 -7.69
CA LEU A 188 5.98 24.89 -7.44
C LEU A 188 6.42 25.22 -5.98
N SER A 189 5.55 25.84 -5.17
CA SER A 189 5.91 26.31 -3.82
C SER A 189 5.06 25.71 -2.71
N ILE A 190 4.22 24.69 -2.99
CA ILE A 190 3.37 24.07 -1.95
C ILE A 190 3.68 22.60 -1.81
N LYS A 191 3.52 22.10 -0.57
CA LYS A 191 3.66 20.69 -0.19
C LYS A 191 2.26 20.14 0.10
N PRO A 192 1.69 19.36 -0.81
CA PRO A 192 0.37 18.76 -0.60
C PRO A 192 0.45 17.59 0.38
N ILE A 193 -0.61 17.44 1.17
CA ILE A 193 -0.85 16.28 2.01
C ILE A 193 -2.02 15.53 1.40
N ILE A 194 -1.83 14.25 1.16
CA ILE A 194 -2.83 13.36 0.58
C ILE A 194 -3.22 12.25 1.53
N THR A 195 -4.39 11.69 1.29
CA THR A 195 -4.92 10.47 1.91
C THR A 195 -5.65 9.63 0.86
N VAL A 196 -6.10 8.44 1.26
CA VAL A 196 -7.05 7.63 0.47
C VAL A 196 -8.38 7.60 1.22
N VAL A 197 -9.42 8.14 0.62
CA VAL A 197 -10.79 8.15 1.16
C VAL A 197 -11.74 7.63 0.10
N ASP A 198 -12.63 6.73 0.47
CA ASP A 198 -13.56 6.06 -0.45
C ASP A 198 -12.84 5.41 -1.64
N GLY A 199 -11.65 4.87 -1.41
CA GLY A 199 -10.84 4.21 -2.43
C GLY A 199 -10.07 5.15 -3.37
N LEU A 200 -10.18 6.47 -3.23
CA LEU A 200 -9.58 7.47 -4.12
C LEU A 200 -8.54 8.32 -3.40
N VAL A 201 -7.48 8.71 -4.10
CA VAL A 201 -6.52 9.69 -3.57
C VAL A 201 -7.21 11.06 -3.48
N LYS A 202 -7.20 11.64 -2.26
CA LYS A 202 -7.72 12.98 -1.99
C LYS A 202 -6.62 13.86 -1.38
N LYS A 203 -6.55 15.11 -1.82
CA LYS A 203 -5.74 16.12 -1.15
C LYS A 203 -6.54 16.65 0.05
N VAL A 204 -5.98 16.53 1.25
CA VAL A 204 -6.63 16.98 2.49
C VAL A 204 -6.13 18.34 2.95
N ASP A 205 -4.87 18.66 2.65
CA ASP A 205 -4.27 19.93 3.02
C ASP A 205 -3.13 20.30 2.08
N GLN A 206 -2.63 21.53 2.20
CA GLN A 206 -1.45 22.02 1.50
C GLN A 206 -0.79 23.15 2.26
N VAL A 207 0.50 23.09 2.39
CA VAL A 207 1.30 24.11 3.08
C VAL A 207 2.52 24.51 2.27
N ARG A 208 3.16 25.64 2.61
CA ARG A 208 4.27 26.18 1.82
C ARG A 208 5.63 25.59 2.17
N SER A 209 5.80 25.02 3.35
CA SER A 209 7.09 24.47 3.76
C SER A 209 6.98 22.98 4.10
N ARG A 210 8.08 22.25 3.86
CA ARG A 210 8.17 20.81 4.19
C ARG A 210 7.99 20.56 5.68
N SER A 211 8.57 21.39 6.54
CA SER A 211 8.43 21.28 8.00
C SER A 211 6.96 21.38 8.43
N LYS A 212 6.22 22.40 7.93
CA LYS A 212 4.79 22.55 8.23
C LYS A 212 3.94 21.43 7.68
N ALA A 213 4.30 20.87 6.50
CA ALA A 213 3.59 19.73 5.94
C ALA A 213 3.77 18.49 6.81
N ARG A 214 4.99 18.24 7.26
CA ARG A 214 5.32 17.16 8.18
C ARG A 214 4.57 17.28 9.50
N GLU A 215 4.61 18.47 10.12
CA GLU A 215 3.85 18.75 11.35
C GLU A 215 2.36 18.47 11.17
N ARG A 216 1.76 19.00 10.09
CA ARG A 216 0.35 18.79 9.80
C ARG A 216 -0.01 17.33 9.53
N THR A 217 0.87 16.59 8.85
CA THR A 217 0.69 15.13 8.64
C THR A 217 0.70 14.38 9.97
N LEU A 218 1.60 14.71 10.87
CA LEU A 218 1.64 14.12 12.23
C LEU A 218 0.36 14.42 13.02
N GLU A 219 -0.16 15.65 12.97
CA GLU A 219 -1.43 15.99 13.62
C GLU A 219 -2.60 15.13 13.10
N LEU A 220 -2.65 14.90 11.79
CA LEU A 220 -3.70 14.08 11.16
C LEU A 220 -3.61 12.62 11.57
N LEU A 221 -2.40 12.09 11.72
CA LEU A 221 -2.15 10.68 12.05
C LEU A 221 -2.50 10.30 13.49
N VAL A 222 -2.41 11.24 14.44
CA VAL A 222 -2.56 10.94 15.88
C VAL A 222 -3.90 11.39 16.46
N GLN A 223 -4.94 11.49 15.64
CA GLN A 223 -6.27 11.99 16.09
C GLN A 223 -7.04 10.98 16.95
N ARG A 224 -6.73 9.71 16.83
CA ARG A 224 -7.38 8.60 17.57
C ARG A 224 -6.30 7.72 18.21
N PRO A 225 -6.61 6.96 19.27
CA PRO A 225 -5.69 5.97 19.84
C PRO A 225 -5.23 4.95 18.80
N LEU A 226 -3.91 4.77 18.68
CA LEU A 226 -3.30 3.91 17.67
C LEU A 226 -3.03 2.51 18.22
N GLU A 227 -3.19 1.50 17.37
CA GLU A 227 -2.79 0.12 17.60
C GLU A 227 -1.37 -0.15 17.06
N ARG A 228 -1.13 0.24 15.82
CA ARG A 228 0.17 0.11 15.12
C ARG A 228 0.30 1.15 14.02
N ALA A 229 1.51 1.37 13.55
CA ALA A 229 1.81 2.31 12.47
C ALA A 229 2.93 1.81 11.56
N THR A 230 2.92 2.27 10.31
CA THR A 230 4.05 2.13 9.38
C THR A 230 4.39 3.50 8.82
N ILE A 231 5.59 3.97 9.12
CA ILE A 231 6.16 5.16 8.48
C ILE A 231 6.50 4.80 7.04
N LEU A 232 6.02 5.62 6.11
CA LEU A 232 6.22 5.47 4.68
C LEU A 232 7.08 6.60 4.15
N HIS A 233 8.07 6.27 3.35
CA HIS A 233 8.89 7.26 2.69
C HIS A 233 9.31 6.78 1.30
N THR A 234 9.79 7.71 0.48
CA THR A 234 10.50 7.41 -0.75
C THR A 234 11.99 7.70 -0.54
N THR A 235 12.60 8.65 -1.09
CA THR A 235 14.04 8.92 -1.01
C THR A 235 14.35 9.96 0.09
N GLN A 236 14.03 9.70 1.36
CA GLN A 236 14.02 10.75 2.37
C GLN A 236 15.19 10.76 3.35
N ALA A 237 15.82 11.92 3.47
CA ALA A 237 16.83 12.17 4.50
C ALA A 237 16.24 12.45 5.90
N ASP A 238 14.95 12.81 5.99
CA ASP A 238 14.30 13.23 7.24
C ASP A 238 13.33 12.20 7.83
N VAL A 239 13.36 10.96 7.33
CA VAL A 239 12.44 9.90 7.77
C VAL A 239 12.63 9.54 9.24
N GLU A 240 13.87 9.49 9.73
CA GLU A 240 14.17 9.20 11.13
C GLU A 240 13.57 10.26 12.05
N ALA A 241 13.81 11.54 11.74
CA ALA A 241 13.23 12.64 12.50
C ALA A 241 11.69 12.67 12.46
N PHE A 242 11.07 12.24 11.35
CA PHE A 242 9.61 12.08 11.27
C PHE A 242 9.13 10.93 12.15
N ARG A 243 9.83 9.79 12.15
CA ARG A 243 9.53 8.62 12.97
C ARG A 243 9.62 8.95 14.46
N ASP A 244 10.70 9.61 14.89
CA ASP A 244 10.91 9.98 16.30
C ASP A 244 9.80 10.90 16.81
N GLU A 245 9.46 11.94 16.00
CA GLU A 245 8.38 12.86 16.34
C GLU A 245 7.01 12.18 16.34
N PHE A 246 6.76 11.26 15.38
CA PHE A 246 5.55 10.45 15.36
C PHE A 246 5.44 9.57 16.61
N GLN A 247 6.51 8.88 16.99
CA GLN A 247 6.55 8.04 18.20
C GLN A 247 6.25 8.86 19.46
N GLN A 248 6.88 10.03 19.59
CA GLN A 248 6.66 10.92 20.73
C GLN A 248 5.20 11.39 20.82
N ARG A 249 4.57 11.76 19.69
CA ARG A 249 3.19 12.26 19.66
C ARG A 249 2.16 11.14 19.83
N SER A 250 2.41 9.98 19.24
CA SER A 250 1.48 8.84 19.27
C SER A 250 1.49 8.08 20.59
N GLY A 251 2.63 8.09 21.31
CA GLY A 251 2.85 7.28 22.49
C GLY A 251 2.89 5.77 22.21
N LEU A 252 3.03 5.36 20.93
CA LEU A 252 3.18 3.96 20.56
C LEU A 252 4.54 3.43 21.02
N ASP A 253 4.55 2.17 21.47
CA ASP A 253 5.78 1.42 21.65
C ASP A 253 6.53 1.28 20.32
N GLU A 254 7.85 1.35 20.36
CA GLU A 254 8.71 1.28 19.16
C GLU A 254 8.46 0.01 18.34
N SER A 255 8.18 -1.12 19.01
CA SER A 255 7.87 -2.40 18.35
C SER A 255 6.57 -2.38 17.53
N ARG A 256 5.72 -1.38 17.73
CA ARG A 256 4.47 -1.15 16.99
C ARG A 256 4.62 -0.16 15.84
N ILE A 257 5.83 0.37 15.62
CA ILE A 257 6.13 1.33 14.55
C ILE A 257 7.11 0.69 13.58
N GLN A 258 6.66 0.39 12.39
CA GLN A 258 7.51 -0.06 11.28
C GLN A 258 7.93 1.13 10.42
N THR A 259 9.03 1.00 9.69
CA THR A 259 9.44 1.98 8.67
C THR A 259 9.68 1.23 7.37
N MET A 260 9.07 1.70 6.28
CA MET A 260 9.17 1.05 4.97
C MET A 260 9.34 2.08 3.87
N THR A 261 10.17 1.74 2.89
CA THR A 261 10.27 2.49 1.65
C THR A 261 9.14 2.09 0.71
N VAL A 262 8.43 3.07 0.15
CA VAL A 262 7.40 2.83 -0.86
C VAL A 262 8.01 2.12 -2.06
N GLY A 263 7.41 1.01 -2.44
CA GLY A 263 7.93 0.09 -3.45
C GLY A 263 7.60 0.47 -4.90
N PRO A 264 8.03 -0.38 -5.85
CA PRO A 264 7.93 -0.10 -7.28
C PRO A 264 6.50 -0.03 -7.81
N SER A 265 5.51 -0.62 -7.12
CA SER A 265 4.10 -0.58 -7.55
C SER A 265 3.41 0.75 -7.28
N VAL A 266 3.83 1.49 -6.26
CA VAL A 266 3.22 2.76 -5.82
C VAL A 266 4.15 3.95 -6.09
N GLY A 267 5.47 3.73 -6.01
CA GLY A 267 6.51 4.74 -6.19
C GLY A 267 6.38 5.62 -7.43
N PRO A 268 6.07 5.08 -8.63
CA PRO A 268 5.86 5.89 -9.84
C PRO A 268 4.78 6.96 -9.72
N HIS A 269 3.80 6.74 -8.86
CA HIS A 269 2.67 7.64 -8.64
C HIS A 269 2.92 8.69 -7.56
N LEU A 270 3.77 8.39 -6.57
CA LEU A 270 4.12 9.34 -5.51
C LEU A 270 5.35 10.17 -5.84
N GLY A 271 6.30 9.61 -6.58
CA GLY A 271 7.59 10.21 -6.87
C GLY A 271 8.51 10.31 -5.65
N PRO A 272 9.71 10.89 -5.82
CA PRO A 272 10.62 11.15 -4.72
C PRO A 272 10.09 12.26 -3.82
N GLY A 273 10.55 12.28 -2.57
CA GLY A 273 10.20 13.34 -1.64
C GLY A 273 8.92 13.07 -0.81
N CYS A 274 8.39 11.86 -0.84
CA CYS A 274 7.25 11.48 0.00
C CYS A 274 7.71 11.09 1.42
N VAL A 275 6.96 11.54 2.44
CA VAL A 275 7.05 11.06 3.83
C VAL A 275 5.67 11.14 4.50
N GLY A 276 5.36 10.15 5.29
CA GLY A 276 4.10 10.07 6.03
C GLY A 276 3.97 8.75 6.77
N ALA A 277 2.76 8.35 7.04
CA ALA A 277 2.50 7.04 7.65
C ALA A 277 1.12 6.50 7.28
N THR A 278 1.00 5.20 7.43
CA THR A 278 -0.27 4.51 7.60
C THR A 278 -0.42 4.15 9.07
N VAL A 279 -1.62 4.29 9.60
CA VAL A 279 -1.96 3.95 10.97
C VAL A 279 -3.16 3.01 11.02
N LEU A 280 -3.15 2.09 11.96
CA LEU A 280 -4.30 1.30 12.36
C LEU A 280 -4.73 1.76 13.75
N TYR A 281 -5.95 2.26 13.85
CA TYR A 281 -6.53 2.69 15.13
C TYR A 281 -7.01 1.51 15.97
N LYS A 282 -7.03 1.69 17.27
CA LYS A 282 -7.70 0.74 18.18
C LYS A 282 -9.18 0.70 17.84
N HIS A 283 -9.68 -0.53 17.76
CA HIS A 283 -11.09 -0.80 17.52
C HIS A 283 -11.94 -0.50 18.76
#